data_9c13decf52e4255b7919bed929055d9c
#
_entry.id   9c13decf52e4255b7919bed929055d9c
#
_cell.length_a   1.000
_cell.length_b   1.000
_cell.length_c   1.000
_cell.angle_alpha   90.00
_cell.angle_beta   90.00
_cell.angle_gamma   90.00
#
_symmetry.space_group_name_H-M   'P 1'
#
loop_
_entity.id
_entity.type
_entity.pdbx_description
1 polymer ?
#
loop_
_entity_poly.entity_id
_entity_poly.type
_entity_poly.pdbx_seq_one_letter_code
_entity_poly.pdbx_strand_id
1 'polypeptide(L)'
;MWRETGAAKSALEQMPVYDLNLQDVSAFLAKAGDYAYYLSAKLLREEELTDEEIENMNALADTASSLATYIGGLQAEINDGNASLQQVLAVIDEHAGDQPDAEGQGSDLAVSKEQVSGYPELIYDGPFSDHIEKMEPVFLQDKQLVGADTAKKNVVDWFGVREGEVELAYETASKIPAYVFNVGDRTVAVTKNGGYLLQVTSSALSDDVRISNEDAVRYARDFLEKLGIEGMEESYYMLANGELTVNFAYTQDGVTMYPDLIKVSVSMRDGAICGYEAFGYMMAHREDRATQTAISMEEAEKSVSKRLTVTDRGVAVIPTDGKNEVLCYEFVTETPDERHILVYVNAQTGVEEMLQILIETEQGTLTA
;
A
#
# COMPACT_ATOMS: atom_id res chain seq x y z
N MET A 1 0.83 -23.41 2.78
CA MET A 1 1.41 -22.07 2.69
C MET A 1 0.95 -21.14 3.84
N TRP A 2 -0.35 -20.84 4.04
CA TRP A 2 -0.81 -20.00 5.16
C TRP A 2 -0.29 -20.44 6.54
N ARG A 3 -0.29 -21.73 6.83
CA ARG A 3 0.21 -22.25 8.10
C ARG A 3 1.74 -22.07 8.25
N GLU A 4 2.46 -22.24 7.15
CA GLU A 4 3.92 -22.18 7.14
C GLU A 4 4.42 -20.73 7.27
N THR A 5 3.80 -19.77 6.54
CA THR A 5 4.12 -18.35 6.72
C THR A 5 3.76 -17.86 8.11
N GLY A 6 2.61 -18.29 8.68
CA GLY A 6 2.21 -17.99 10.05
C GLY A 6 3.16 -18.54 11.10
N ALA A 7 3.68 -19.76 10.90
CA ALA A 7 4.65 -20.37 11.82
C ALA A 7 5.99 -19.60 11.81
N ALA A 8 6.50 -19.24 10.63
CA ALA A 8 7.72 -18.45 10.49
C ALA A 8 7.57 -17.05 11.10
N LYS A 9 6.44 -16.36 10.83
CA LYS A 9 6.11 -15.05 11.41
C LYS A 9 6.04 -15.14 12.94
N SER A 10 5.34 -16.13 13.49
CA SER A 10 5.24 -16.34 14.95
C SER A 10 6.59 -16.64 15.61
N ALA A 11 7.49 -17.33 14.91
CA ALA A 11 8.85 -17.56 15.41
C ALA A 11 9.66 -16.25 15.47
N LEU A 12 9.54 -15.39 14.45
CA LEU A 12 10.18 -14.07 14.44
C LEU A 12 9.66 -13.15 15.54
N GLU A 13 8.35 -13.12 15.79
CA GLU A 13 7.72 -12.29 16.82
C GLU A 13 8.14 -12.68 18.26
N GLN A 14 8.57 -13.92 18.47
CA GLN A 14 9.07 -14.39 19.77
C GLN A 14 10.54 -14.08 20.01
N MET A 15 11.27 -13.63 18.99
CA MET A 15 12.66 -13.20 19.16
C MET A 15 12.71 -11.85 19.86
N PRO A 16 13.61 -11.64 20.83
CA PRO A 16 13.80 -10.33 21.45
C PRO A 16 14.29 -9.34 20.40
N VAL A 17 13.49 -8.28 20.16
CA VAL A 17 13.73 -7.26 19.13
C VAL A 17 14.91 -6.40 19.56
N TYR A 18 16.05 -6.62 18.96
CA TYR A 18 17.11 -5.64 18.82
C TYR A 18 17.34 -5.46 17.33
N ASP A 19 17.30 -4.24 16.83
CA ASP A 19 17.59 -3.74 15.48
C ASP A 19 18.00 -4.80 14.42
N LEU A 20 17.13 -5.76 14.20
CA LEU A 20 17.33 -6.89 13.32
C LEU A 20 16.95 -6.50 11.92
N ASN A 21 17.89 -6.49 11.01
CA ASN A 21 17.57 -6.41 9.58
C ASN A 21 16.97 -7.74 9.07
N LEU A 22 15.82 -8.13 9.64
CA LEU A 22 14.97 -9.22 9.13
C LEU A 22 14.00 -8.73 8.06
N GLN A 23 14.24 -7.55 7.47
CA GLN A 23 13.35 -6.94 6.48
C GLN A 23 13.09 -7.88 5.31
N ASP A 24 14.12 -8.56 4.81
CA ASP A 24 13.98 -9.47 3.67
C ASP A 24 13.12 -10.68 4.01
N VAL A 25 13.32 -11.29 5.19
CA VAL A 25 12.50 -12.41 5.65
C VAL A 25 11.06 -11.98 5.86
N SER A 26 10.84 -10.83 6.50
CA SER A 26 9.52 -10.27 6.72
C SER A 26 8.82 -9.94 5.40
N ALA A 27 9.54 -9.31 4.46
CA ALA A 27 9.03 -8.99 3.13
C ALA A 27 8.66 -10.25 2.34
N PHE A 28 9.52 -11.28 2.36
CA PHE A 28 9.20 -12.57 1.73
C PHE A 28 7.93 -13.19 2.32
N LEU A 29 7.82 -13.26 3.66
CA LEU A 29 6.67 -13.87 4.33
C LEU A 29 5.38 -13.09 4.06
N ALA A 30 5.44 -11.76 4.02
CA ALA A 30 4.32 -10.90 3.66
C ALA A 30 3.86 -11.18 2.23
N LYS A 31 4.78 -11.15 1.25
CA LYS A 31 4.49 -11.43 -0.17
C LYS A 31 3.95 -12.86 -0.38
N ALA A 32 4.53 -13.87 0.28
CA ALA A 32 4.06 -15.24 0.18
C ALA A 32 2.66 -15.43 0.78
N GLY A 33 2.38 -14.76 1.90
CA GLY A 33 1.05 -14.70 2.51
C GLY A 33 0.04 -14.05 1.58
N ASP A 34 0.40 -12.95 0.98
CA ASP A 34 -0.39 -12.17 0.03
C ASP A 34 -0.74 -12.96 -1.24
N TYR A 35 0.26 -13.65 -1.80
CA TYR A 35 0.01 -14.54 -2.93
C TYR A 35 -0.93 -15.69 -2.57
N ALA A 36 -0.80 -16.26 -1.36
CA ALA A 36 -1.73 -17.27 -0.87
C ALA A 36 -3.15 -16.72 -0.71
N TYR A 37 -3.29 -15.46 -0.28
CA TYR A 37 -4.57 -14.77 -0.21
C TYR A 37 -5.20 -14.60 -1.60
N TYR A 38 -4.42 -14.13 -2.58
CA TYR A 38 -4.86 -14.02 -3.97
C TYR A 38 -5.41 -15.35 -4.52
N LEU A 39 -4.67 -16.45 -4.36
CA LEU A 39 -5.11 -17.76 -4.82
C LEU A 39 -6.37 -18.24 -4.07
N SER A 40 -6.47 -17.96 -2.77
CA SER A 40 -7.65 -18.30 -1.97
C SER A 40 -8.88 -17.52 -2.44
N ALA A 41 -8.74 -16.23 -2.72
CA ALA A 41 -9.80 -15.39 -3.23
C ALA A 41 -10.28 -15.85 -4.62
N LYS A 42 -9.34 -16.29 -5.48
CA LYS A 42 -9.64 -16.88 -6.80
C LYS A 42 -10.48 -18.14 -6.66
N LEU A 43 -10.11 -19.05 -5.75
CA LEU A 43 -10.87 -20.27 -5.47
C LEU A 43 -12.26 -19.99 -4.88
N LEU A 44 -12.39 -18.95 -4.05
CA LEU A 44 -13.69 -18.54 -3.50
C LEU A 44 -14.66 -18.01 -4.57
N ARG A 45 -14.11 -17.48 -5.68
CA ARG A 45 -14.89 -17.08 -6.86
C ARG A 45 -15.16 -18.25 -7.83
N GLU A 46 -14.85 -19.49 -7.43
CA GLU A 46 -14.97 -20.69 -8.26
C GLU A 46 -14.10 -20.67 -9.54
N GLU A 47 -13.02 -19.87 -9.54
CA GLU A 47 -12.03 -19.83 -10.62
C GLU A 47 -11.00 -20.95 -10.45
N GLU A 48 -10.63 -21.60 -11.57
CA GLU A 48 -9.59 -22.63 -11.56
C GLU A 48 -8.19 -21.98 -11.45
N LEU A 49 -7.30 -22.61 -10.66
CA LEU A 49 -5.89 -22.25 -10.64
C LEU A 49 -5.19 -22.80 -11.88
N THR A 50 -4.28 -22.02 -12.45
CA THR A 50 -3.41 -22.49 -13.53
C THR A 50 -2.32 -23.42 -13.00
N ASP A 51 -1.72 -24.25 -13.89
CA ASP A 51 -0.61 -25.11 -13.51
C ASP A 51 0.58 -24.29 -12.98
N GLU A 52 0.85 -23.13 -13.56
CA GLU A 52 1.88 -22.19 -13.12
C GLU A 52 1.59 -21.66 -11.71
N GLU A 53 0.35 -21.24 -11.41
CA GLU A 53 -0.05 -20.81 -10.08
C GLU A 53 0.11 -21.92 -9.02
N ILE A 54 -0.17 -23.16 -9.40
CA ILE A 54 0.02 -24.35 -8.53
C ILE A 54 1.51 -24.60 -8.27
N GLU A 55 2.35 -24.55 -9.30
CA GLU A 55 3.81 -24.70 -9.17
C GLU A 55 4.40 -23.60 -8.28
N ASN A 56 4.02 -22.34 -8.50
CA ASN A 56 4.45 -21.19 -7.71
C ASN A 56 4.01 -21.32 -6.24
N MET A 57 2.76 -21.74 -5.99
CA MET A 57 2.26 -21.97 -4.64
C MET A 57 3.09 -23.04 -3.91
N ASN A 58 3.43 -24.14 -4.59
CA ASN A 58 4.23 -25.22 -3.99
C ASN A 58 5.65 -24.73 -3.67
N ALA A 59 6.31 -24.03 -4.59
CA ALA A 59 7.67 -23.48 -4.39
C ALA A 59 7.70 -22.52 -3.20
N LEU A 60 6.73 -21.61 -3.09
CA LEU A 60 6.62 -20.68 -1.97
C LEU A 60 6.32 -21.39 -0.64
N ALA A 61 5.48 -22.44 -0.66
CA ALA A 61 5.19 -23.23 0.53
C ALA A 61 6.44 -23.97 1.03
N ASP A 62 7.22 -24.56 0.12
CA ASP A 62 8.47 -25.27 0.45
C ASP A 62 9.50 -24.28 1.03
N THR A 63 9.65 -23.09 0.42
CA THR A 63 10.56 -22.05 0.92
C THR A 63 10.12 -21.54 2.29
N ALA A 64 8.84 -21.24 2.51
CA ALA A 64 8.31 -20.79 3.80
C ALA A 64 8.47 -21.86 4.89
N SER A 65 8.27 -23.14 4.56
CA SER A 65 8.47 -24.26 5.49
C SER A 65 9.94 -24.44 5.89
N SER A 66 10.84 -24.33 4.91
CA SER A 66 12.28 -24.38 5.13
C SER A 66 12.74 -23.22 6.02
N LEU A 67 12.23 -22.02 5.76
CA LEU A 67 12.52 -20.82 6.55
C LEU A 67 11.98 -20.96 7.98
N ALA A 68 10.76 -21.47 8.18
CA ALA A 68 10.19 -21.70 9.50
C ALA A 68 11.02 -22.71 10.31
N THR A 69 11.50 -23.77 9.65
CA THR A 69 12.37 -24.79 10.27
C THR A 69 13.72 -24.18 10.66
N TYR A 70 14.31 -23.39 9.78
CA TYR A 70 15.60 -22.73 10.01
C TYR A 70 15.52 -21.73 11.19
N ILE A 71 14.53 -20.83 11.17
CA ILE A 71 14.33 -19.86 12.26
C ILE A 71 14.03 -20.55 13.60
N GLY A 72 13.22 -21.61 13.58
CA GLY A 72 12.93 -22.41 14.76
C GLY A 72 14.18 -23.10 15.34
N GLY A 73 15.08 -23.56 14.47
CA GLY A 73 16.38 -24.11 14.88
C GLY A 73 17.28 -23.05 15.55
N LEU A 74 17.39 -21.86 14.93
CA LEU A 74 18.15 -20.74 15.51
C LEU A 74 17.59 -20.30 16.87
N GLN A 75 16.27 -20.23 16.99
CA GLN A 75 15.61 -19.91 18.27
C GLN A 75 15.93 -20.94 19.35
N ALA A 76 15.95 -22.22 19.03
CA ALA A 76 16.31 -23.29 19.96
C ALA A 76 17.77 -23.15 20.39
N GLU A 77 18.70 -22.88 19.48
CA GLU A 77 20.13 -22.68 19.81
C GLU A 77 20.37 -21.46 20.70
N ILE A 78 19.63 -20.36 20.48
CA ILE A 78 19.68 -19.18 21.35
C ILE A 78 19.16 -19.53 22.76
N ASN A 79 18.03 -20.24 22.85
CA ASN A 79 17.42 -20.61 24.12
C ASN A 79 18.27 -21.58 24.92
N ASP A 80 18.98 -22.48 24.25
CA ASP A 80 19.89 -23.43 24.85
C ASP A 80 21.27 -22.83 25.23
N GLY A 81 21.51 -21.56 24.87
CA GLY A 81 22.75 -20.84 25.14
C GLY A 81 23.93 -21.25 24.25
N ASN A 82 23.68 -21.98 23.18
CA ASN A 82 24.68 -22.42 22.21
C ASN A 82 25.08 -21.35 21.21
N ALA A 83 24.20 -20.36 20.97
CA ALA A 83 24.48 -19.20 20.16
C ALA A 83 24.00 -17.92 20.84
N SER A 84 24.71 -16.82 20.62
CA SER A 84 24.20 -15.50 21.01
C SER A 84 23.32 -14.92 19.91
N LEU A 85 22.34 -14.11 20.30
CA LEU A 85 21.48 -13.40 19.35
C LEU A 85 22.31 -12.61 18.31
N GLN A 86 23.40 -11.95 18.75
CA GLN A 86 24.28 -11.20 17.84
C GLN A 86 24.98 -12.08 16.80
N GLN A 87 25.32 -13.31 17.13
CA GLN A 87 25.90 -14.27 16.18
C GLN A 87 24.88 -14.72 15.14
N VAL A 88 23.66 -15.00 15.57
CA VAL A 88 22.55 -15.37 14.67
C VAL A 88 22.24 -14.25 13.69
N LEU A 89 22.23 -12.99 14.18
CA LEU A 89 21.97 -11.81 13.37
C LEU A 89 23.02 -11.56 12.29
N ALA A 90 24.28 -11.67 12.66
CA ALA A 90 25.38 -11.49 11.70
C ALA A 90 25.30 -12.48 10.53
N VAL A 91 24.78 -13.68 10.79
CA VAL A 91 24.60 -14.73 9.78
C VAL A 91 23.42 -14.42 8.84
N ILE A 92 22.29 -13.96 9.39
CA ILE A 92 21.12 -13.57 8.58
C ILE A 92 21.48 -12.39 7.69
N ASP A 93 22.21 -11.41 8.20
CA ASP A 93 22.66 -10.21 7.47
C ASP A 93 23.66 -10.54 6.35
N GLU A 94 24.55 -11.53 6.57
CA GLU A 94 25.52 -12.01 5.56
C GLU A 94 24.82 -12.70 4.37
N HIS A 95 23.66 -13.32 4.57
CA HIS A 95 22.87 -13.98 3.53
C HIS A 95 21.87 -13.07 2.82
N ALA A 96 21.43 -12.01 3.49
CA ALA A 96 20.57 -10.98 2.88
C ALA A 96 21.33 -10.07 1.90
N GLY A 97 22.67 -10.08 1.96
CA GLY A 97 23.54 -9.16 1.22
C GLY A 97 24.41 -9.81 0.13
N ASP A 98 23.99 -10.87 -0.54
CA ASP A 98 24.81 -11.49 -1.61
C ASP A 98 24.91 -10.58 -2.86
N GLN A 99 25.72 -9.52 -2.72
CA GLN A 99 26.45 -8.92 -3.84
C GLN A 99 27.91 -9.43 -3.78
N PRO A 100 28.48 -9.97 -4.86
CA PRO A 100 29.86 -10.42 -4.87
C PRO A 100 30.79 -9.21 -4.81
N ASP A 101 31.71 -9.23 -3.85
CA ASP A 101 32.92 -8.42 -3.70
C ASP A 101 32.98 -7.50 -2.46
N ALA A 102 33.49 -8.05 -1.36
CA ALA A 102 34.39 -7.34 -0.46
C ALA A 102 35.22 -8.31 0.37
N GLU A 103 36.50 -8.47 0.02
CA GLU A 103 37.52 -9.02 0.91
C GLU A 103 37.71 -8.10 2.12
N GLY A 104 37.47 -8.60 3.34
CA GLY A 104 37.71 -7.85 4.56
C GLY A 104 37.73 -8.69 5.82
N GLN A 105 38.94 -9.11 6.18
CA GLN A 105 39.49 -9.48 7.49
C GLN A 105 38.57 -10.02 8.60
N GLY A 106 38.86 -11.25 8.99
CA GLY A 106 38.23 -12.04 10.02
C GLY A 106 38.15 -11.41 11.42
N SER A 107 37.06 -11.69 12.06
CA SER A 107 36.97 -11.86 13.51
C SER A 107 36.58 -13.30 13.81
N ASP A 108 37.36 -13.96 14.66
CA ASP A 108 37.14 -15.31 15.20
C ASP A 108 35.82 -15.40 15.97
N LEU A 109 34.74 -15.60 15.29
CA LEU A 109 33.44 -15.96 15.86
C LEU A 109 32.97 -17.20 15.10
N ALA A 110 33.42 -18.34 15.60
CA ALA A 110 33.11 -19.65 15.04
C ALA A 110 31.68 -20.10 15.41
N VAL A 111 30.69 -19.53 14.73
CA VAL A 111 29.51 -20.29 14.33
C VAL A 111 29.96 -21.06 13.07
N SER A 112 30.04 -22.40 13.17
CA SER A 112 30.58 -23.17 12.05
C SER A 112 29.68 -22.98 10.84
N LYS A 113 30.26 -22.75 9.62
CA LYS A 113 29.52 -22.69 8.35
C LYS A 113 28.57 -23.86 8.13
N GLU A 114 28.77 -24.98 8.84
CA GLU A 114 27.89 -26.15 8.79
C GLU A 114 26.57 -25.96 9.53
N GLN A 115 26.50 -25.08 10.54
CA GLN A 115 25.27 -24.79 11.29
C GLN A 115 24.36 -23.78 10.56
N VAL A 116 24.89 -23.07 9.54
CA VAL A 116 24.21 -22.04 8.77
C VAL A 116 23.83 -22.51 7.36
N SER A 117 24.20 -23.73 6.99
CA SER A 117 24.02 -24.29 5.61
C SER A 117 22.56 -24.63 5.25
N GLY A 118 21.56 -24.13 5.97
CA GLY A 118 20.14 -24.41 5.72
C GLY A 118 19.27 -23.20 5.43
N TYR A 119 19.87 -21.99 5.27
CA TYR A 119 19.06 -20.82 4.92
C TYR A 119 18.52 -20.96 3.51
N PRO A 120 17.18 -20.94 3.32
CA PRO A 120 16.58 -21.10 2.01
C PRO A 120 16.78 -19.84 1.14
N GLU A 121 16.95 -20.04 -0.15
CA GLU A 121 16.93 -18.92 -1.11
C GLU A 121 15.53 -18.31 -1.13
N LEU A 122 15.43 -17.01 -0.81
CA LEU A 122 14.17 -16.29 -0.78
C LEU A 122 13.82 -15.83 -2.19
N ILE A 123 12.56 -16.02 -2.58
CA ILE A 123 12.03 -15.60 -3.87
C ILE A 123 11.46 -14.20 -3.71
N TYR A 124 12.01 -13.21 -4.43
CA TYR A 124 11.58 -11.80 -4.34
C TYR A 124 10.82 -11.30 -5.58
N ASP A 125 10.77 -12.08 -6.64
CA ASP A 125 10.16 -11.70 -7.91
C ASP A 125 9.36 -12.86 -8.52
N GLY A 126 8.85 -12.70 -9.73
CA GLY A 126 8.05 -13.70 -10.41
C GLY A 126 6.66 -13.86 -9.78
N PRO A 127 6.41 -14.94 -9.00
CA PRO A 127 5.05 -15.25 -8.50
C PRO A 127 4.36 -14.13 -7.75
N PHE A 128 5.14 -13.25 -7.10
CA PHE A 128 4.57 -12.13 -6.32
C PHE A 128 4.08 -10.98 -7.19
N SER A 129 4.67 -10.78 -8.37
CA SER A 129 4.37 -9.64 -9.25
C SER A 129 3.43 -10.01 -10.40
N ASP A 130 3.44 -11.25 -10.85
CA ASP A 130 2.72 -11.68 -12.06
C ASP A 130 1.23 -11.36 -12.03
N HIS A 131 0.58 -11.57 -10.88
CA HIS A 131 -0.83 -11.24 -10.73
C HIS A 131 -1.08 -9.73 -10.74
N ILE A 132 -0.17 -8.92 -10.18
CA ILE A 132 -0.28 -7.45 -10.17
C ILE A 132 -0.20 -6.91 -11.59
N GLU A 133 0.69 -7.47 -12.42
CA GLU A 133 0.80 -7.08 -13.83
C GLU A 133 -0.46 -7.39 -14.63
N LYS A 134 -1.16 -8.48 -14.26
CA LYS A 134 -2.40 -8.93 -14.92
C LYS A 134 -3.66 -8.23 -14.41
N MET A 135 -3.60 -7.44 -13.31
CA MET A 135 -4.76 -6.72 -12.79
C MET A 135 -5.30 -5.71 -13.80
N GLU A 136 -6.60 -5.75 -14.03
CA GLU A 136 -7.31 -4.82 -14.91
C GLU A 136 -8.01 -3.73 -14.09
N PRO A 137 -8.18 -2.50 -14.63
CA PRO A 137 -8.88 -1.43 -13.94
C PRO A 137 -10.35 -1.78 -13.70
N VAL A 138 -10.73 -2.09 -12.46
CA VAL A 138 -12.08 -2.55 -12.09
C VAL A 138 -13.13 -1.51 -12.41
N PHE A 139 -12.89 -0.23 -12.04
CA PHE A 139 -13.85 0.84 -12.29
C PHE A 139 -14.13 1.10 -13.78
N LEU A 140 -13.17 0.78 -14.65
CA LEU A 140 -13.24 1.09 -16.08
C LEU A 140 -13.73 -0.07 -16.95
N GLN A 141 -13.96 -1.27 -16.40
CA GLN A 141 -14.27 -2.48 -17.19
C GLN A 141 -15.49 -2.33 -18.10
N ASP A 142 -16.59 -1.79 -17.57
CA ASP A 142 -17.84 -1.65 -18.31
C ASP A 142 -18.04 -0.26 -18.95
N LYS A 143 -17.01 0.60 -18.91
CA LYS A 143 -17.11 1.96 -19.44
C LYS A 143 -16.83 2.00 -20.94
N GLN A 144 -17.69 2.71 -21.67
CA GLN A 144 -17.53 2.86 -23.12
C GLN A 144 -16.32 3.73 -23.47
N LEU A 145 -15.69 3.44 -24.59
CA LEU A 145 -14.62 4.27 -25.13
C LEU A 145 -15.18 5.63 -25.57
N VAL A 146 -14.50 6.70 -25.21
CA VAL A 146 -14.78 8.07 -25.66
C VAL A 146 -13.70 8.53 -26.64
N GLY A 147 -14.06 9.42 -27.56
CA GLY A 147 -13.10 10.05 -28.45
C GLY A 147 -12.38 11.24 -27.80
N ALA A 148 -11.27 11.66 -28.41
CA ALA A 148 -10.46 12.78 -27.92
C ALA A 148 -11.26 14.10 -27.82
N ASP A 149 -12.20 14.35 -28.70
CA ASP A 149 -13.04 15.54 -28.65
C ASP A 149 -13.97 15.56 -27.42
N THR A 150 -14.52 14.39 -27.04
CA THR A 150 -15.32 14.27 -25.83
C THR A 150 -14.45 14.46 -24.58
N ALA A 151 -13.27 13.83 -24.54
CA ALA A 151 -12.31 14.00 -23.46
C ALA A 151 -11.87 15.47 -23.32
N LYS A 152 -11.59 16.14 -24.44
CA LYS A 152 -11.27 17.58 -24.48
C LYS A 152 -12.39 18.45 -23.91
N LYS A 153 -13.65 18.15 -24.28
CA LYS A 153 -14.80 18.88 -23.74
C LYS A 153 -14.92 18.71 -22.23
N ASN A 154 -14.69 17.50 -21.70
CA ASN A 154 -14.68 17.27 -20.27
C ASN A 154 -13.62 18.14 -19.57
N VAL A 155 -12.40 18.25 -20.12
CA VAL A 155 -11.35 19.13 -19.61
C VAL A 155 -11.78 20.60 -19.59
N VAL A 156 -12.40 21.08 -20.67
CA VAL A 156 -12.96 22.45 -20.75
C VAL A 156 -13.96 22.69 -19.62
N ASP A 157 -14.90 21.76 -19.43
CA ASP A 157 -15.96 21.88 -18.43
C ASP A 157 -15.37 21.81 -16.98
N TRP A 158 -14.42 20.90 -16.70
CA TRP A 158 -13.80 20.75 -15.37
C TRP A 158 -12.96 21.94 -14.95
N PHE A 159 -12.19 22.51 -15.87
CA PHE A 159 -11.27 23.62 -15.55
C PHE A 159 -11.82 24.99 -15.89
N GLY A 160 -12.99 25.07 -16.56
CA GLY A 160 -13.60 26.34 -16.93
C GLY A 160 -12.76 27.16 -17.91
N VAL A 161 -11.99 26.50 -18.76
CA VAL A 161 -11.10 27.11 -19.75
C VAL A 161 -11.77 27.15 -21.13
N ARG A 162 -11.22 27.93 -22.04
CA ARG A 162 -11.72 27.97 -23.42
C ARG A 162 -11.21 26.75 -24.20
N GLU A 163 -12.02 26.27 -25.14
CA GLU A 163 -11.65 25.08 -25.95
C GLU A 163 -10.31 25.23 -26.69
N GLY A 164 -9.99 26.44 -27.15
CA GLY A 164 -8.71 26.73 -27.79
C GLY A 164 -7.49 26.74 -26.86
N GLU A 165 -7.69 26.67 -25.55
CA GLU A 165 -6.62 26.58 -24.55
C GLU A 165 -6.30 25.12 -24.18
N VAL A 166 -7.03 24.15 -24.72
CA VAL A 166 -6.85 22.72 -24.49
C VAL A 166 -6.31 22.08 -25.77
N GLU A 167 -5.06 21.61 -25.71
CA GLU A 167 -4.40 20.96 -26.85
C GLU A 167 -4.09 19.50 -26.53
N LEU A 168 -4.48 18.58 -27.44
CA LEU A 168 -4.08 17.18 -27.33
C LEU A 168 -2.57 17.08 -27.55
N ALA A 169 -1.83 16.67 -26.53
CA ALA A 169 -0.40 16.49 -26.59
C ALA A 169 -0.03 15.12 -27.14
N TYR A 170 -0.59 14.06 -26.55
CA TYR A 170 -0.37 12.65 -26.97
C TYR A 170 -1.43 11.73 -26.37
N GLU A 171 -1.35 10.46 -26.76
CA GLU A 171 -2.18 9.39 -26.22
C GLU A 171 -1.28 8.34 -25.55
N THR A 172 -1.74 7.75 -24.46
CA THR A 172 -1.06 6.63 -23.80
C THR A 172 -1.74 5.30 -24.12
N ALA A 173 -0.94 4.24 -24.11
CA ALA A 173 -1.40 2.85 -24.23
C ALA A 173 -0.99 2.04 -22.98
N SER A 174 -0.86 2.70 -21.83
CA SER A 174 -0.57 2.08 -20.55
C SER A 174 -1.75 1.23 -20.05
N LYS A 175 -1.61 0.64 -18.85
CA LYS A 175 -2.68 -0.14 -18.18
C LYS A 175 -4.02 0.61 -18.13
N ILE A 176 -4.00 1.93 -17.96
CA ILE A 176 -5.14 2.84 -18.13
C ILE A 176 -4.85 3.73 -19.33
N PRO A 177 -5.37 3.38 -20.54
CA PRO A 177 -5.17 4.20 -21.72
C PRO A 177 -5.82 5.57 -21.57
N ALA A 178 -5.12 6.64 -21.92
CA ALA A 178 -5.57 8.01 -21.71
C ALA A 178 -5.22 8.93 -22.88
N TYR A 179 -6.00 10.01 -23.03
CA TYR A 179 -5.65 11.21 -23.77
C TYR A 179 -4.96 12.18 -22.83
N VAL A 180 -3.86 12.77 -23.26
CA VAL A 180 -3.10 13.75 -22.47
C VAL A 180 -3.18 15.11 -23.16
N PHE A 181 -3.67 16.10 -22.43
CA PHE A 181 -3.85 17.46 -22.91
C PHE A 181 -2.93 18.43 -22.18
N ASN A 182 -2.43 19.42 -22.90
CA ASN A 182 -1.82 20.61 -22.32
C ASN A 182 -2.90 21.69 -22.12
N VAL A 183 -2.95 22.28 -20.93
CA VAL A 183 -3.89 23.30 -20.51
C VAL A 183 -3.14 24.40 -19.74
N GLY A 184 -2.63 25.38 -20.45
CA GLY A 184 -1.73 26.38 -19.84
C GLY A 184 -0.46 25.73 -19.29
N ASP A 185 -0.25 25.85 -17.98
CA ASP A 185 0.88 25.25 -17.23
C ASP A 185 0.60 23.83 -16.72
N ARG A 186 -0.56 23.25 -17.07
CA ARG A 186 -1.00 21.94 -16.60
C ARG A 186 -0.95 20.91 -17.72
N THR A 187 -0.63 19.68 -17.32
CA THR A 187 -0.85 18.47 -18.11
C THR A 187 -2.00 17.68 -17.50
N VAL A 188 -3.00 17.35 -18.31
CA VAL A 188 -4.26 16.72 -17.89
C VAL A 188 -4.44 15.40 -18.62
N ALA A 189 -4.47 14.28 -17.91
CA ALA A 189 -4.74 12.97 -18.47
C ALA A 189 -6.20 12.57 -18.23
N VAL A 190 -6.87 12.12 -19.29
CA VAL A 190 -8.29 11.69 -19.30
C VAL A 190 -8.36 10.27 -19.83
N THR A 191 -9.00 9.36 -19.11
CA THR A 191 -9.12 7.95 -19.50
C THR A 191 -9.87 7.81 -20.83
N LYS A 192 -9.43 6.88 -21.69
CA LYS A 192 -10.18 6.55 -22.92
C LYS A 192 -11.48 5.81 -22.62
N ASN A 193 -11.50 5.01 -21.55
CA ASN A 193 -12.69 4.35 -21.07
C ASN A 193 -13.45 5.31 -20.14
N GLY A 194 -14.64 5.73 -20.54
CA GLY A 194 -15.52 6.58 -19.76
C GLY A 194 -15.18 8.08 -19.75
N GLY A 195 -13.96 8.48 -20.13
CA GLY A 195 -13.57 9.90 -20.17
C GLY A 195 -13.41 10.54 -18.79
N TYR A 196 -12.93 9.78 -17.79
CA TYR A 196 -12.69 10.25 -16.43
C TYR A 196 -11.35 10.97 -16.30
N LEU A 197 -11.26 11.94 -15.39
CA LEU A 197 -9.99 12.57 -15.03
C LEU A 197 -9.10 11.53 -14.32
N LEU A 198 -7.90 11.31 -14.86
CA LEU A 198 -6.94 10.36 -14.30
C LEU A 198 -5.83 11.07 -13.52
N GLN A 199 -5.27 12.10 -14.10
CA GLN A 199 -4.14 12.82 -13.53
C GLN A 199 -4.10 14.29 -13.97
N VAL A 200 -3.68 15.15 -13.06
CA VAL A 200 -3.28 16.54 -13.34
C VAL A 200 -1.93 16.79 -12.73
N THR A 201 -1.01 17.39 -13.47
CA THR A 201 0.25 17.91 -12.97
C THR A 201 0.43 19.35 -13.44
N SER A 202 0.93 20.22 -12.57
CA SER A 202 1.26 21.61 -12.90
C SER A 202 2.76 21.84 -12.77
N SER A 203 3.30 22.68 -13.66
CA SER A 203 4.69 23.14 -13.59
C SER A 203 4.85 24.48 -12.85
N ALA A 204 3.76 25.19 -12.60
CA ALA A 204 3.77 26.51 -11.96
C ALA A 204 3.59 26.42 -10.44
N LEU A 205 4.61 25.96 -9.75
CA LEU A 205 4.65 25.93 -8.29
C LEU A 205 5.03 27.33 -7.75
N SER A 206 4.45 27.72 -6.60
CA SER A 206 4.75 28.98 -5.93
C SER A 206 4.64 28.78 -4.42
N ASP A 207 5.67 29.16 -3.69
CA ASP A 207 5.69 29.11 -2.22
C ASP A 207 4.78 30.16 -1.54
N ASP A 208 4.07 31.00 -2.33
CA ASP A 208 3.12 31.97 -1.81
C ASP A 208 1.91 31.28 -1.15
N VAL A 209 1.68 31.54 0.13
CA VAL A 209 0.51 31.05 0.87
C VAL A 209 -0.43 32.23 1.15
N ARG A 210 -1.64 32.20 0.56
CA ARG A 210 -2.64 33.27 0.68
C ARG A 210 -4.02 32.77 1.10
N ILE A 211 -4.25 31.46 1.00
CA ILE A 211 -5.50 30.82 1.45
C ILE A 211 -5.25 29.91 2.65
N SER A 212 -6.27 29.68 3.45
CA SER A 212 -6.18 28.77 4.60
C SER A 212 -6.22 27.30 4.16
N ASN A 213 -5.76 26.40 5.04
CA ASN A 213 -5.84 24.96 4.79
C ASN A 213 -7.31 24.53 4.64
N GLU A 214 -8.22 25.08 5.46
CA GLU A 214 -9.66 24.79 5.41
C GLU A 214 -10.27 25.20 4.06
N ASP A 215 -9.89 26.35 3.51
CA ASP A 215 -10.32 26.78 2.19
C ASP A 215 -9.79 25.86 1.09
N ALA A 216 -8.52 25.46 1.18
CA ALA A 216 -7.92 24.55 0.21
C ALA A 216 -8.58 23.16 0.24
N VAL A 217 -8.85 22.60 1.43
CA VAL A 217 -9.62 21.34 1.58
C VAL A 217 -11.01 21.47 0.97
N ARG A 218 -11.70 22.60 1.21
CA ARG A 218 -13.00 22.86 0.59
C ARG A 218 -12.92 22.90 -0.93
N TYR A 219 -11.93 23.59 -1.51
CA TYR A 219 -11.75 23.63 -2.97
C TYR A 219 -11.44 22.25 -3.57
N ALA A 220 -10.68 21.42 -2.86
CA ALA A 220 -10.44 20.06 -3.28
C ALA A 220 -11.72 19.21 -3.29
N ARG A 221 -12.57 19.34 -2.26
CA ARG A 221 -13.87 18.66 -2.18
C ARG A 221 -14.84 19.15 -3.26
N ASP A 222 -14.98 20.47 -3.44
CA ASP A 222 -15.82 21.07 -4.48
C ASP A 222 -15.41 20.60 -5.89
N PHE A 223 -14.11 20.34 -6.08
CA PHE A 223 -13.60 19.80 -7.33
C PHE A 223 -14.01 18.34 -7.55
N LEU A 224 -13.95 17.48 -6.53
CA LEU A 224 -14.44 16.10 -6.62
C LEU A 224 -15.94 16.06 -6.92
N GLU A 225 -16.74 16.90 -6.27
CA GLU A 225 -18.18 17.05 -6.56
C GLU A 225 -18.40 17.47 -8.02
N LYS A 226 -17.60 18.41 -8.53
CA LYS A 226 -17.66 18.85 -9.93
C LYS A 226 -17.32 17.74 -10.93
N LEU A 227 -16.44 16.80 -10.54
CA LEU A 227 -16.12 15.60 -11.31
C LEU A 227 -17.24 14.54 -11.24
N GLY A 228 -18.24 14.71 -10.37
CA GLY A 228 -19.30 13.75 -10.10
C GLY A 228 -18.82 12.54 -9.28
N ILE A 229 -17.77 12.71 -8.46
CA ILE A 229 -17.23 11.68 -7.57
C ILE A 229 -17.84 11.91 -6.19
N GLU A 230 -18.64 10.95 -5.72
CA GLU A 230 -19.37 11.01 -4.46
C GLU A 230 -18.79 10.01 -3.43
N GLY A 231 -19.14 10.18 -2.15
CA GLY A 231 -18.75 9.25 -1.08
C GLY A 231 -17.29 9.31 -0.68
N MET A 232 -16.59 10.40 -1.04
CA MET A 232 -15.18 10.60 -0.69
C MET A 232 -15.06 11.42 0.60
N GLU A 233 -14.31 10.90 1.55
CA GLU A 233 -13.99 11.60 2.81
C GLU A 233 -12.50 11.92 2.88
N GLU A 234 -12.15 13.09 3.39
CA GLU A 234 -10.75 13.45 3.62
C GLU A 234 -10.14 12.59 4.72
N SER A 235 -8.97 12.03 4.44
CA SER A 235 -8.20 11.29 5.44
C SER A 235 -7.03 12.12 5.96
N TYR A 236 -6.10 12.48 5.11
CA TYR A 236 -4.91 13.24 5.48
C TYR A 236 -4.62 14.34 4.45
N TYR A 237 -3.96 15.39 4.89
CA TYR A 237 -3.42 16.40 3.98
C TYR A 237 -1.97 16.73 4.30
N MET A 238 -1.25 17.21 3.31
CA MET A 238 0.12 17.68 3.44
C MET A 238 0.32 18.98 2.68
N LEU A 239 0.93 19.95 3.35
CA LEU A 239 1.35 21.21 2.77
C LEU A 239 2.86 21.12 2.41
N ALA A 240 3.18 21.22 1.14
CA ALA A 240 4.56 21.27 0.67
C ALA A 240 4.67 22.16 -0.57
N ASN A 241 5.74 22.94 -0.67
CA ASN A 241 6.05 23.78 -1.84
C ASN A 241 4.87 24.68 -2.28
N GLY A 242 4.10 25.22 -1.31
CA GLY A 242 2.94 26.08 -1.60
C GLY A 242 1.71 25.35 -2.18
N GLU A 243 1.66 24.03 -2.08
CA GLU A 243 0.52 23.21 -2.44
C GLU A 243 0.01 22.43 -1.24
N LEU A 244 -1.30 22.42 -1.04
CA LEU A 244 -1.96 21.52 -0.10
C LEU A 244 -2.48 20.30 -0.86
N THR A 245 -1.89 19.14 -0.63
CA THR A 245 -2.39 17.87 -1.17
C THR A 245 -3.30 17.21 -0.14
N VAL A 246 -4.56 17.00 -0.51
CA VAL A 246 -5.57 16.32 0.30
C VAL A 246 -5.78 14.92 -0.26
N ASN A 247 -5.70 13.92 0.62
CA ASN A 247 -6.06 12.54 0.30
C ASN A 247 -7.53 12.31 0.66
N PHE A 248 -8.29 11.82 -0.31
CA PHE A 248 -9.67 11.41 -0.13
C PHE A 248 -9.78 9.90 -0.28
N ALA A 249 -10.45 9.25 0.66
CA ALA A 249 -10.78 7.83 0.58
C ALA A 249 -12.28 7.65 0.38
N TYR A 250 -12.68 6.68 -0.43
CA TYR A 250 -14.09 6.32 -0.58
C TYR A 250 -14.59 5.66 0.70
N THR A 251 -15.82 5.95 1.10
CA THR A 251 -16.46 5.37 2.27
C THR A 251 -17.73 4.61 1.86
N GLN A 252 -17.81 3.33 2.23
CA GLN A 252 -18.97 2.47 2.01
C GLN A 252 -19.45 1.89 3.35
N ASP A 253 -20.70 2.12 3.72
CA ASP A 253 -21.31 1.63 4.96
C ASP A 253 -20.51 1.97 6.24
N GLY A 254 -19.82 3.12 6.25
CA GLY A 254 -18.96 3.55 7.35
C GLY A 254 -17.60 2.87 7.40
N VAL A 255 -17.22 2.16 6.34
CA VAL A 255 -15.90 1.54 6.16
C VAL A 255 -15.07 2.36 5.18
N THR A 256 -13.87 2.76 5.57
CA THR A 256 -12.95 3.52 4.73
C THR A 256 -12.24 2.59 3.71
N MET A 257 -12.30 2.94 2.43
CA MET A 257 -11.74 2.14 1.34
C MET A 257 -10.41 2.74 0.87
N TYR A 258 -9.30 2.41 1.51
CA TYR A 258 -7.97 2.94 1.13
C TYR A 258 -7.48 2.54 -0.28
N PRO A 259 -7.89 1.41 -0.89
CA PRO A 259 -7.58 1.15 -2.31
C PRO A 259 -8.14 2.22 -3.26
N ASP A 260 -9.22 2.91 -2.87
CA ASP A 260 -9.95 3.89 -3.68
C ASP A 260 -9.50 5.34 -3.39
N LEU A 261 -8.21 5.54 -3.10
CA LEU A 261 -7.68 6.88 -2.83
C LEU A 261 -7.68 7.76 -4.07
N ILE A 262 -8.07 9.01 -3.87
CA ILE A 262 -7.86 10.12 -4.80
C ILE A 262 -7.07 11.20 -4.08
N LYS A 263 -6.07 11.78 -4.74
CA LYS A 263 -5.30 12.91 -4.24
C LYS A 263 -5.65 14.16 -5.04
N VAL A 264 -5.91 15.25 -4.34
CA VAL A 264 -6.16 16.56 -4.96
C VAL A 264 -5.19 17.56 -4.37
N SER A 265 -4.39 18.19 -5.21
CA SER A 265 -3.47 19.27 -4.80
C SER A 265 -4.04 20.63 -5.19
N VAL A 266 -4.06 21.52 -4.23
CA VAL A 266 -4.57 22.89 -4.35
C VAL A 266 -3.43 23.87 -4.14
N SER A 267 -3.27 24.81 -5.07
CA SER A 267 -2.31 25.93 -4.94
C SER A 267 -2.73 26.85 -3.79
N MET A 268 -1.87 27.00 -2.80
CA MET A 268 -2.11 27.87 -1.64
C MET A 268 -2.08 29.35 -1.99
N ARG A 269 -1.63 29.70 -3.19
CA ARG A 269 -1.61 31.08 -3.70
C ARG A 269 -2.98 31.58 -4.13
N ASP A 270 -3.74 30.75 -4.83
CA ASP A 270 -4.95 31.19 -5.55
C ASP A 270 -6.11 30.17 -5.53
N GLY A 271 -5.94 29.02 -4.89
CA GLY A 271 -6.96 27.97 -4.80
C GLY A 271 -7.16 27.16 -6.08
N ALA A 272 -6.29 27.32 -7.07
CA ALA A 272 -6.38 26.54 -8.29
C ALA A 272 -6.00 25.07 -8.06
N ILE A 273 -6.69 24.14 -8.72
CA ILE A 273 -6.30 22.74 -8.75
C ILE A 273 -5.01 22.61 -9.55
N CYS A 274 -3.92 22.24 -8.91
CA CYS A 274 -2.59 22.08 -9.51
C CYS A 274 -2.13 20.62 -9.60
N GLY A 275 -2.77 19.72 -8.83
CA GLY A 275 -2.53 18.29 -8.87
C GLY A 275 -3.81 17.48 -8.71
N TYR A 276 -3.85 16.32 -9.33
CA TYR A 276 -4.89 15.31 -9.16
C TYR A 276 -4.32 13.95 -9.50
N GLU A 277 -4.65 12.93 -8.72
CA GLU A 277 -4.24 11.55 -8.98
C GLU A 277 -5.35 10.61 -8.54
N ALA A 278 -5.85 9.77 -9.47
CA ALA A 278 -6.94 8.82 -9.24
C ALA A 278 -6.62 7.41 -9.74
N PHE A 279 -5.33 7.06 -9.90
CA PHE A 279 -4.95 5.74 -10.41
C PHE A 279 -5.49 4.62 -9.53
N GLY A 280 -5.34 4.72 -8.20
CA GLY A 280 -5.88 3.75 -7.24
C GLY A 280 -7.38 3.57 -7.40
N TYR A 281 -8.12 4.67 -7.43
CA TYR A 281 -9.56 4.68 -7.63
C TYR A 281 -9.98 3.99 -8.95
N MET A 282 -9.30 4.30 -10.06
CA MET A 282 -9.60 3.66 -11.35
C MET A 282 -9.33 2.16 -11.36
N MET A 283 -8.29 1.73 -10.63
CA MET A 283 -7.91 0.33 -10.52
C MET A 283 -8.82 -0.49 -9.62
N ALA A 284 -9.30 0.09 -8.51
CA ALA A 284 -9.88 -0.68 -7.42
C ALA A 284 -11.38 -0.38 -7.16
N HIS A 285 -11.88 0.82 -7.53
CA HIS A 285 -13.19 1.27 -7.08
C HIS A 285 -14.34 0.38 -7.55
N ARG A 286 -15.14 -0.03 -6.57
CA ARG A 286 -16.40 -0.75 -6.69
C ARG A 286 -17.24 -0.54 -5.44
N GLU A 287 -18.55 -0.68 -5.56
CA GLU A 287 -19.53 -0.44 -4.49
C GLU A 287 -20.05 -1.74 -3.83
N ASP A 288 -19.51 -2.89 -4.20
CA ASP A 288 -19.99 -4.23 -3.78
C ASP A 288 -19.05 -4.97 -2.82
N ARG A 289 -18.15 -4.24 -2.13
CA ARG A 289 -17.23 -4.85 -1.17
C ARG A 289 -17.98 -5.40 0.04
N ALA A 290 -17.57 -6.59 0.49
CA ALA A 290 -18.08 -7.16 1.73
C ALA A 290 -17.50 -6.40 2.94
N THR A 291 -18.38 -5.80 3.75
CA THR A 291 -18.03 -4.99 4.93
C THR A 291 -18.31 -5.71 6.25
N GLN A 292 -18.72 -7.01 6.21
CA GLN A 292 -19.04 -7.77 7.41
C GLN A 292 -17.77 -8.29 8.08
N THR A 293 -17.68 -8.03 9.39
CA THR A 293 -16.60 -8.52 10.25
C THR A 293 -16.96 -9.86 10.89
N ALA A 294 -16.00 -10.78 11.08
CA ALA A 294 -16.23 -12.07 11.74
C ALA A 294 -15.94 -12.02 13.25
N ILE A 295 -15.06 -11.15 13.69
CA ILE A 295 -14.73 -10.91 15.10
C ILE A 295 -15.22 -9.52 15.53
N SER A 296 -15.34 -9.28 16.83
CA SER A 296 -15.67 -7.95 17.33
C SER A 296 -14.42 -7.04 17.38
N MET A 297 -14.66 -5.73 17.43
CA MET A 297 -13.59 -4.73 17.57
C MET A 297 -12.81 -4.94 18.89
N GLU A 298 -13.49 -5.30 19.97
CA GLU A 298 -12.87 -5.58 21.27
C GLU A 298 -12.00 -6.84 21.25
N GLU A 299 -12.34 -7.81 20.40
CA GLU A 299 -11.50 -8.99 20.20
C GLU A 299 -10.25 -8.64 19.39
N ALA A 300 -10.40 -7.87 18.30
CA ALA A 300 -9.30 -7.40 17.49
C ALA A 300 -8.34 -6.50 18.28
N GLU A 301 -8.85 -5.62 19.17
CA GLU A 301 -8.03 -4.73 20.00
C GLU A 301 -7.05 -5.49 20.91
N LYS A 302 -7.32 -6.75 21.25
CA LYS A 302 -6.40 -7.57 22.06
C LYS A 302 -5.09 -7.90 21.33
N SER A 303 -5.07 -7.81 20.00
CA SER A 303 -3.88 -8.00 19.17
C SER A 303 -3.01 -6.73 19.13
N VAL A 304 -3.55 -5.57 19.49
CA VAL A 304 -2.77 -4.34 19.60
C VAL A 304 -1.79 -4.45 20.77
N SER A 305 -0.55 -4.02 20.54
CA SER A 305 0.50 -4.06 21.57
C SER A 305 0.08 -3.30 22.84
N LYS A 306 0.26 -3.91 24.00
CA LYS A 306 0.00 -3.29 25.32
C LYS A 306 0.88 -2.08 25.64
N ARG A 307 1.89 -1.80 24.81
CA ARG A 307 2.76 -0.61 24.91
C ARG A 307 2.15 0.61 24.23
N LEU A 308 1.08 0.40 23.47
CA LEU A 308 0.36 1.45 22.75
C LEU A 308 -0.96 1.76 23.48
N THR A 309 -1.34 3.02 23.47
CA THR A 309 -2.64 3.49 23.96
C THR A 309 -3.55 3.72 22.76
N VAL A 310 -4.66 3.02 22.66
CA VAL A 310 -5.65 3.24 21.60
C VAL A 310 -6.41 4.53 21.87
N THR A 311 -6.35 5.48 20.93
CA THR A 311 -6.99 6.80 21.00
C THR A 311 -8.22 6.90 20.14
N ASP A 312 -8.26 6.21 19.00
CA ASP A 312 -9.41 6.16 18.09
C ASP A 312 -9.53 4.80 17.41
N ARG A 313 -10.70 4.53 16.83
CA ARG A 313 -11.06 3.24 16.23
C ARG A 313 -11.90 3.44 14.99
N GLY A 314 -11.59 2.67 13.94
CA GLY A 314 -12.33 2.64 12.69
C GLY A 314 -12.42 1.25 12.09
N VAL A 315 -13.04 1.18 10.94
CA VAL A 315 -13.04 -0.01 10.07
C VAL A 315 -12.59 0.44 8.70
N ALA A 316 -11.64 -0.26 8.12
CA ALA A 316 -11.08 0.08 6.83
C ALA A 316 -10.79 -1.16 5.99
N VAL A 317 -10.87 -1.01 4.68
CA VAL A 317 -10.25 -1.93 3.73
C VAL A 317 -8.89 -1.36 3.36
N ILE A 318 -7.83 -2.14 3.56
CA ILE A 318 -6.47 -1.74 3.21
C ILE A 318 -5.96 -2.58 2.03
N PRO A 319 -5.16 -1.99 1.13
CA PRO A 319 -4.45 -2.79 0.13
C PRO A 319 -3.22 -3.43 0.77
N THR A 320 -2.94 -4.67 0.41
CA THR A 320 -1.67 -5.32 0.71
C THR A 320 -0.61 -4.99 -0.35
N ASP A 321 0.65 -5.41 -0.16
CA ASP A 321 1.71 -5.22 -1.15
C ASP A 321 1.35 -5.89 -2.50
N GLY A 322 0.70 -7.06 -2.48
CA GLY A 322 0.20 -7.76 -3.65
C GLY A 322 -1.12 -7.20 -4.20
N LYS A 323 -1.55 -6.03 -3.72
CA LYS A 323 -2.79 -5.37 -4.16
C LYS A 323 -4.07 -6.15 -3.86
N ASN A 324 -4.03 -7.10 -2.93
CA ASN A 324 -5.25 -7.67 -2.38
C ASN A 324 -5.89 -6.70 -1.40
N GLU A 325 -7.17 -6.86 -1.13
CA GLU A 325 -7.91 -6.03 -0.21
C GLU A 325 -8.24 -6.81 1.07
N VAL A 326 -7.92 -6.25 2.21
CA VAL A 326 -8.18 -6.86 3.52
C VAL A 326 -9.06 -5.94 4.35
N LEU A 327 -10.18 -6.46 4.85
CA LEU A 327 -11.03 -5.74 5.80
C LEU A 327 -10.39 -5.80 7.18
N CYS A 328 -10.09 -4.63 7.76
CA CYS A 328 -9.40 -4.49 9.03
C CYS A 328 -10.18 -3.59 9.99
N TYR A 329 -9.98 -3.81 11.27
CA TYR A 329 -10.15 -2.77 12.27
C TYR A 329 -8.90 -1.88 12.26
N GLU A 330 -9.12 -0.58 12.20
CA GLU A 330 -8.10 0.45 12.28
C GLU A 330 -8.07 1.01 13.69
N PHE A 331 -6.91 0.95 14.33
CA PHE A 331 -6.68 1.54 15.64
C PHE A 331 -5.66 2.67 15.52
N VAL A 332 -6.08 3.89 15.82
CA VAL A 332 -5.15 5.00 16.04
C VAL A 332 -4.58 4.83 17.43
N THR A 333 -3.28 4.76 17.54
CA THR A 333 -2.60 4.51 18.81
C THR A 333 -1.51 5.53 19.08
N GLU A 334 -1.18 5.69 20.36
CA GLU A 334 -0.13 6.59 20.84
C GLU A 334 0.92 5.80 21.61
N THR A 335 2.18 6.07 21.35
CA THR A 335 3.33 5.55 22.10
C THR A 335 3.58 6.39 23.36
N PRO A 336 4.34 5.89 24.37
CA PRO A 336 4.70 6.67 25.55
C PRO A 336 5.50 7.95 25.29
N ASP A 337 6.11 8.09 24.12
CA ASP A 337 6.82 9.26 23.62
C ASP A 337 6.00 10.09 22.63
N GLU A 338 4.65 10.00 22.71
CA GLU A 338 3.66 10.80 21.99
C GLU A 338 3.71 10.67 20.46
N ARG A 339 4.20 9.54 19.92
CA ARG A 339 4.11 9.24 18.48
C ARG A 339 2.82 8.47 18.19
N HIS A 340 2.17 8.81 17.10
CA HIS A 340 0.97 8.13 16.63
C HIS A 340 1.30 6.99 15.68
N ILE A 341 0.64 5.84 15.86
CA ILE A 341 0.79 4.65 15.02
C ILE A 341 -0.60 4.14 14.67
N LEU A 342 -0.84 3.90 13.39
CA LEU A 342 -2.01 3.16 12.91
C LEU A 342 -1.71 1.66 12.97
N VAL A 343 -2.59 0.91 13.60
CA VAL A 343 -2.52 -0.55 13.69
C VAL A 343 -3.73 -1.11 12.97
N TYR A 344 -3.51 -1.89 11.93
CA TYR A 344 -4.56 -2.57 11.19
C TYR A 344 -4.63 -4.04 11.60
N VAL A 345 -5.77 -4.45 12.12
CA VAL A 345 -6.03 -5.83 12.56
C VAL A 345 -7.12 -6.43 11.68
N ASN A 346 -6.83 -7.55 11.05
CA ASN A 346 -7.76 -8.26 10.17
C ASN A 346 -9.09 -8.56 10.90
N ALA A 347 -10.18 -8.06 10.35
CA ALA A 347 -11.51 -8.16 10.95
C ALA A 347 -12.14 -9.57 10.83
N GLN A 348 -11.48 -10.50 10.14
CA GLN A 348 -11.89 -11.90 10.02
C GLN A 348 -11.09 -12.81 10.95
N THR A 349 -9.79 -12.53 11.13
CA THR A 349 -8.85 -13.45 11.81
C THR A 349 -8.32 -12.91 13.13
N GLY A 350 -8.36 -11.58 13.35
CA GLY A 350 -7.74 -10.93 14.51
C GLY A 350 -6.22 -10.83 14.45
N VAL A 351 -5.62 -11.10 13.29
CA VAL A 351 -4.17 -10.99 13.09
C VAL A 351 -3.84 -9.55 12.68
N GLU A 352 -2.75 -9.00 13.24
CA GLU A 352 -2.19 -7.72 12.80
C GLU A 352 -1.68 -7.83 11.36
N GLU A 353 -2.19 -6.97 10.47
CA GLU A 353 -1.85 -6.96 9.04
C GLU A 353 -0.81 -5.90 8.70
N MET A 354 -0.92 -4.72 9.32
CA MET A 354 -0.08 -3.58 8.97
C MET A 354 0.07 -2.62 10.14
N LEU A 355 1.26 -2.03 10.24
CA LEU A 355 1.56 -0.89 11.11
C LEU A 355 2.02 0.27 10.24
N GLN A 356 1.51 1.48 10.51
CA GLN A 356 1.96 2.69 9.85
C GLN A 356 2.24 3.77 10.90
N ILE A 357 3.39 4.42 10.78
CA ILE A 357 3.72 5.55 11.66
C ILE A 357 3.06 6.80 11.08
N LEU A 358 2.30 7.53 11.91
CA LEU A 358 1.82 8.86 11.57
C LEU A 358 2.90 9.88 11.90
N ILE A 359 3.41 10.53 10.86
CA ILE A 359 4.35 11.63 11.01
C ILE A 359 3.54 12.92 10.95
N GLU A 360 3.27 13.49 12.11
CA GLU A 360 2.57 14.77 12.24
C GLU A 360 3.57 15.92 12.28
N THR A 361 3.37 16.92 11.43
CA THR A 361 4.17 18.12 11.34
C THR A 361 3.26 19.35 11.28
N GLU A 362 3.80 20.55 11.46
CA GLU A 362 3.06 21.79 11.20
C GLU A 362 2.54 21.90 9.75
N GLN A 363 3.08 21.09 8.84
CA GLN A 363 2.73 21.06 7.42
C GLN A 363 1.67 19.99 7.07
N GLY A 364 1.29 19.14 8.01
CA GLY A 364 0.28 18.09 7.81
C GLY A 364 0.71 16.73 8.34
N THR A 365 -0.05 15.70 7.97
CA THR A 365 0.14 14.33 8.42
C THR A 365 0.54 13.42 7.26
N LEU A 366 1.56 12.61 7.47
CA LEU A 366 2.03 11.57 6.56
C LEU A 366 1.96 10.21 7.23
N THR A 367 1.72 9.16 6.46
CA THR A 367 1.91 7.77 6.88
C THR A 367 3.23 7.23 6.31
N ALA A 368 4.02 6.53 7.13
CA ALA A 368 5.27 5.87 6.75
C ALA A 368 5.33 4.44 7.28
#